data_f358c81f535659070aeba319f2932c54
#
_entry.id   f358c81f535659070aeba319f2932c54
#
_cell.length_a   1.000
_cell.length_b   1.000
_cell.length_c   1.000
_cell.angle_alpha   90.00
_cell.angle_beta   90.00
_cell.angle_gamma   90.00
#
_symmetry.space_group_name_H-M   'P 1'
#
loop_
_entity.id
_entity.type
_entity.pdbx_description
1 polymer ?
#
loop_
_entity_poly.entity_id
_entity_poly.type
_entity_poly.pdbx_seq_one_letter_code
_entity_poly.pdbx_strand_id
1 'polypeptide(L)'
;MDYVLCLLHRPYRKQEHHHDEHTHHKYYDTKGNELVAVYVPDHYMESLYAVVKVMQEHPETWEKYEHMEHGWADIINMEIGELQMRMKDTKAAPADIARECKHVAAACLCNYNRIQKMYE
;
A
#
# COMPACT_ATOMS: atom_id res chain seq x y z
N MET A 1 2.20 -17.37 -16.12
CA MET A 1 2.48 -16.31 -15.13
C MET A 1 2.44 -16.93 -13.75
N ASP A 2 3.51 -16.78 -13.01
CA ASP A 2 3.60 -17.34 -11.68
C ASP A 2 3.00 -16.39 -10.65
N TYR A 3 2.47 -16.96 -9.59
CA TYR A 3 1.84 -16.21 -8.51
C TYR A 3 2.51 -16.55 -7.19
N VAL A 4 2.59 -15.55 -6.33
CA VAL A 4 3.03 -15.73 -4.95
C VAL A 4 1.79 -15.74 -4.07
N LEU A 5 1.66 -16.75 -3.23
CA LEU A 5 0.60 -16.82 -2.24
C LEU A 5 0.97 -15.97 -1.04
N CYS A 6 0.19 -14.93 -0.79
CA CYS A 6 0.35 -14.08 0.39
C CYS A 6 -0.75 -14.42 1.38
N LEU A 7 -0.36 -14.75 2.62
CA LEU A 7 -1.30 -15.02 3.70
C LEU A 7 -1.34 -13.79 4.61
N LEU A 8 -2.51 -13.17 4.70
CA LEU A 8 -2.68 -11.92 5.41
C LEU A 8 -3.72 -12.09 6.52
N HIS A 9 -3.45 -11.45 7.66
CA HIS A 9 -4.48 -11.31 8.68
C HIS A 9 -5.59 -10.41 8.15
N ARG A 10 -6.84 -10.74 8.47
CA ARG A 10 -7.94 -9.82 8.19
C ARG A 10 -7.76 -8.59 9.04
N PRO A 11 -7.53 -7.42 8.43
CA PRO A 11 -7.36 -6.19 9.20
C PRO A 11 -8.67 -5.68 9.80
N TYR A 12 -9.83 -6.14 9.30
CA TYR A 12 -11.15 -5.71 9.77
C TYR A 12 -12.01 -6.90 10.12
N ARG A 13 -12.68 -6.78 11.26
CA ARG A 13 -13.62 -7.80 11.74
C ARG A 13 -15.00 -7.66 11.14
N LYS A 14 -15.19 -6.84 10.14
CA LYS A 14 -16.45 -6.76 9.44
C LYS A 14 -16.68 -8.07 8.72
N GLN A 15 -17.85 -8.63 8.95
CA GLN A 15 -18.27 -9.83 8.26
C GLN A 15 -18.37 -9.50 6.78
N GLU A 16 -17.37 -9.87 6.05
CA GLU A 16 -17.45 -9.90 4.61
C GLU A 16 -18.03 -11.26 4.26
N HIS A 17 -19.22 -11.23 3.70
CA HIS A 17 -19.80 -12.45 3.16
C HIS A 17 -19.11 -12.72 1.83
N HIS A 18 -17.99 -13.41 1.91
CA HIS A 18 -17.38 -13.94 0.72
C HIS A 18 -18.07 -15.24 0.36
N HIS A 19 -18.93 -15.16 -0.63
CA HIS A 19 -19.40 -16.35 -1.31
C HIS A 19 -18.35 -16.77 -2.33
N ASP A 20 -17.17 -17.11 -1.84
CA ASP A 20 -16.18 -17.69 -2.69
C ASP A 20 -16.32 -19.21 -2.63
N GLU A 21 -17.10 -19.72 -3.58
CA GLU A 21 -17.32 -21.15 -3.73
C GLU A 21 -16.07 -21.91 -4.11
N HIS A 22 -14.97 -21.19 -4.41
CA HIS A 22 -13.72 -21.78 -4.90
C HIS A 22 -12.65 -21.89 -3.83
N THR A 23 -12.84 -21.31 -2.64
CA THR A 23 -11.86 -21.40 -1.57
C THR A 23 -12.12 -22.63 -0.71
N HIS A 24 -11.50 -23.73 -1.08
CA HIS A 24 -11.60 -24.97 -0.31
C HIS A 24 -10.56 -25.08 0.79
N HIS A 25 -9.60 -24.15 0.85
CA HIS A 25 -8.52 -24.18 1.83
C HIS A 25 -8.59 -22.99 2.76
N LYS A 26 -8.57 -23.29 4.04
CA LYS A 26 -8.45 -22.26 5.08
C LYS A 26 -7.05 -22.32 5.66
N TYR A 27 -6.47 -21.17 5.89
CA TYR A 27 -5.14 -21.03 6.45
C TYR A 27 -5.25 -20.37 7.82
N TYR A 28 -4.41 -20.80 8.75
CA TYR A 28 -4.41 -20.30 10.11
C TYR A 28 -2.98 -19.97 10.53
N ASP A 29 -2.83 -18.92 11.34
CA ASP A 29 -1.54 -18.63 11.95
C ASP A 29 -1.27 -19.58 13.12
N THR A 30 -0.11 -19.44 13.79
CA THR A 30 0.28 -20.28 14.90
C THR A 30 -0.61 -20.11 16.13
N LYS A 31 -1.37 -19.01 16.20
CA LYS A 31 -2.32 -18.72 17.29
C LYS A 31 -3.75 -19.17 16.97
N GLY A 32 -3.96 -19.78 15.80
CA GLY A 32 -5.27 -20.24 15.37
C GLY A 32 -6.15 -19.19 14.70
N ASN A 33 -5.61 -18.00 14.39
CA ASN A 33 -6.36 -16.97 13.68
C ASN A 33 -6.39 -17.27 12.17
N GLU A 34 -7.57 -17.14 11.57
CA GLU A 34 -7.74 -17.40 10.15
C GLU A 34 -7.02 -16.32 9.30
N LEU A 35 -6.32 -16.77 8.28
CA LEU A 35 -5.62 -15.92 7.34
C LEU A 35 -6.35 -15.88 6.00
N VAL A 36 -6.30 -14.73 5.34
CA VAL A 36 -6.85 -14.56 3.99
C VAL A 36 -5.75 -14.82 2.98
N ALA A 37 -6.03 -15.67 2.01
CA ALA A 37 -5.11 -15.98 0.92
C ALA A 37 -5.30 -14.98 -0.22
N VAL A 38 -4.20 -14.35 -0.63
CA VAL A 38 -4.18 -13.46 -1.79
C VAL A 38 -3.10 -13.95 -2.74
N TYR A 39 -3.47 -14.18 -3.99
CA TYR A 39 -2.53 -14.59 -5.02
C TYR A 39 -2.05 -13.38 -5.79
N VAL A 40 -0.78 -13.06 -5.66
CA VAL A 40 -0.16 -11.90 -6.30
C VAL A 40 0.75 -12.38 -7.42
N PRO A 41 0.60 -11.88 -8.66
CA PRO A 41 1.56 -12.20 -9.71
C PRO A 41 2.98 -11.85 -9.26
N ASP A 42 3.91 -12.78 -9.48
CA ASP A 42 5.27 -12.66 -8.94
C ASP A 42 6.00 -11.41 -9.41
N HIS A 43 5.71 -10.93 -10.63
CA HIS A 43 6.35 -9.74 -11.18
C HIS A 43 5.93 -8.43 -10.47
N TYR A 44 4.89 -8.46 -9.62
CA TYR A 44 4.53 -7.31 -8.79
C TYR A 44 5.21 -7.31 -7.42
N MET A 45 5.88 -8.40 -7.04
CA MET A 45 6.42 -8.50 -5.68
C MET A 45 7.49 -7.46 -5.39
N GLU A 46 8.34 -7.15 -6.36
CA GLU A 46 9.37 -6.12 -6.18
C GLU A 46 8.77 -4.74 -5.96
N SER A 47 7.75 -4.37 -6.75
CA SER A 47 7.08 -3.07 -6.60
C SER A 47 6.32 -2.97 -5.28
N LEU A 48 5.66 -4.05 -4.86
CA LEU A 48 4.97 -4.08 -3.57
C LEU A 48 5.96 -3.93 -2.41
N TYR A 49 7.10 -4.62 -2.49
CA TYR A 49 8.14 -4.48 -1.47
C TYR A 49 8.65 -3.04 -1.38
N ALA A 50 8.88 -2.39 -2.52
CA ALA A 50 9.35 -1.01 -2.56
C ALA A 50 8.34 -0.05 -1.91
N VAL A 51 7.05 -0.24 -2.17
CA VAL A 51 5.98 0.58 -1.57
C VAL A 51 5.89 0.35 -0.06
N VAL A 52 5.91 -0.92 0.38
CA VAL A 52 5.84 -1.25 1.80
C VAL A 52 7.02 -0.66 2.55
N LYS A 53 8.19 -0.66 1.94
CA LYS A 53 9.38 -0.06 2.57
C LYS A 53 9.19 1.44 2.83
N VAL A 54 8.60 2.18 1.89
CA VAL A 54 8.29 3.61 2.10
C VAL A 54 7.25 3.77 3.21
N MET A 55 6.27 2.87 3.28
CA MET A 55 5.26 2.90 4.35
C MET A 55 5.87 2.68 5.74
N GLN A 56 6.93 1.89 5.82
CA GLN A 56 7.63 1.61 7.08
C GLN A 56 8.63 2.71 7.45
N GLU A 57 9.24 3.31 6.45
CA GLU A 57 10.27 4.34 6.61
C GLU A 57 9.81 5.60 5.87
N HIS A 58 8.93 6.38 6.49
CA HIS A 58 8.38 7.57 5.87
C HIS A 58 9.48 8.57 5.47
N PRO A 59 9.38 9.20 4.28
CA PRO A 59 10.29 10.27 3.92
C PRO A 59 10.24 11.41 4.95
N GLU A 60 11.38 12.03 5.22
CA GLU A 60 11.46 13.14 6.18
C GLU A 60 10.51 14.29 5.84
N THR A 61 10.27 14.51 4.54
CA THR A 61 9.37 15.57 4.08
C THR A 61 7.93 15.39 4.56
N TRP A 62 7.55 14.18 4.99
CA TRP A 62 6.20 13.91 5.49
C TRP A 62 6.05 14.28 6.96
N GLU A 63 7.13 14.26 7.74
CA GLU A 63 7.08 14.39 9.20
C GLU A 63 6.34 15.63 9.67
N LYS A 64 6.58 16.77 9.01
CA LYS A 64 5.95 18.02 9.41
C LYS A 64 4.45 18.07 9.14
N TYR A 65 3.94 17.22 8.26
CA TYR A 65 2.53 17.20 7.87
C TYR A 65 1.71 16.13 8.58
N GLU A 66 2.34 15.04 9.01
CA GLU A 66 1.63 13.86 9.51
C GLU A 66 0.73 14.14 10.70
N HIS A 67 1.08 15.13 11.52
CA HIS A 67 0.34 15.48 12.73
C HIS A 67 -0.57 16.69 12.55
N MET A 68 -0.65 17.25 11.35
CA MET A 68 -1.54 18.35 11.03
C MET A 68 -2.92 17.83 10.67
N GLU A 69 -3.95 18.66 10.88
CA GLU A 69 -5.36 18.29 10.63
C GLU A 69 -5.58 17.75 9.21
N HIS A 70 -5.02 18.41 8.21
CA HIS A 70 -5.12 18.00 6.81
C HIS A 70 -3.79 17.50 6.25
N GLY A 71 -2.94 17.00 7.14
CA GLY A 71 -1.57 16.65 6.78
C GLY A 71 -1.46 15.59 5.69
N TRP A 72 -2.30 14.57 5.72
CA TRP A 72 -2.26 13.52 4.70
C TRP A 72 -2.73 14.01 3.33
N ALA A 73 -3.70 14.92 3.28
CA ALA A 73 -4.09 15.55 2.02
C ALA A 73 -2.92 16.36 1.44
N ASP A 74 -2.20 17.07 2.29
CA ASP A 74 -1.02 17.85 1.86
C ASP A 74 0.12 16.95 1.38
N ILE A 75 0.39 15.86 2.08
CA ILE A 75 1.40 14.87 1.67
C ILE A 75 1.06 14.30 0.30
N ILE A 76 -0.18 13.84 0.11
CA ILE A 76 -0.61 13.24 -1.14
C ILE A 76 -0.52 14.26 -2.28
N ASN A 77 -0.98 15.49 -2.07
CA ASN A 77 -0.89 16.54 -3.09
C ASN A 77 0.57 16.86 -3.46
N MET A 78 1.45 16.91 -2.47
CA MET A 78 2.88 17.14 -2.70
C MET A 78 3.48 16.02 -3.54
N GLU A 79 3.22 14.76 -3.20
CA GLU A 79 3.77 13.61 -3.91
C GLU A 79 3.20 13.50 -5.34
N ILE A 80 1.91 13.76 -5.53
CA ILE A 80 1.30 13.80 -6.86
C ILE A 80 1.93 14.90 -7.70
N GLY A 81 2.16 16.07 -7.13
CA GLY A 81 2.80 17.18 -7.81
C GLY A 81 4.21 16.83 -8.29
N GLU A 82 5.01 16.19 -7.44
CA GLU A 82 6.36 15.74 -7.81
C GLU A 82 6.31 14.68 -8.91
N LEU A 83 5.38 13.74 -8.83
CA LEU A 83 5.22 12.73 -9.88
C LEU A 83 4.85 13.37 -11.22
N GLN A 84 3.90 14.30 -11.21
CA GLN A 84 3.49 14.99 -12.43
C GLN A 84 4.63 15.79 -13.06
N MET A 85 5.43 16.46 -12.23
CA MET A 85 6.60 17.19 -12.72
C MET A 85 7.61 16.26 -13.39
N ARG A 86 7.90 15.10 -12.76
CA ARG A 86 8.82 14.12 -13.33
C ARG A 86 8.31 13.54 -14.65
N MET A 87 7.02 13.23 -14.71
CA MET A 87 6.41 12.65 -15.91
C MET A 87 6.40 13.64 -17.10
N LYS A 88 6.37 14.93 -16.82
CA LYS A 88 6.40 15.97 -17.85
C LYS A 88 7.82 16.37 -18.25
N ASP A 89 8.80 16.00 -17.46
CA ASP A 89 10.20 16.31 -17.73
C ASP A 89 10.77 15.29 -18.74
N THR A 90 11.05 15.73 -19.95
CA THR A 90 11.57 14.86 -21.02
C THR A 90 12.97 14.32 -20.69
N LYS A 91 13.66 14.91 -19.71
CA LYS A 91 15.00 14.50 -19.28
C LYS A 91 14.99 13.64 -18.03
N ALA A 92 13.83 13.41 -17.43
CA ALA A 92 13.74 12.59 -16.22
C ALA A 92 14.11 11.14 -16.52
N ALA A 93 14.95 10.56 -15.68
CA ALA A 93 15.27 9.15 -15.78
C ALA A 93 14.08 8.30 -15.36
N PRO A 94 13.87 7.11 -15.98
CA PRO A 94 12.79 6.21 -15.56
C PRO A 94 12.83 5.88 -14.07
N ALA A 95 14.03 5.76 -13.47
CA ALA A 95 14.19 5.50 -12.05
C ALA A 95 13.62 6.63 -11.17
N ASP A 96 13.73 7.89 -11.61
CA ASP A 96 13.18 9.02 -10.87
C ASP A 96 11.66 9.02 -10.90
N ILE A 97 11.07 8.69 -12.04
CA ILE A 97 9.62 8.56 -12.18
C ILE A 97 9.11 7.42 -11.30
N ALA A 98 9.79 6.26 -11.33
CA ALA A 98 9.42 5.11 -10.52
C ALA A 98 9.46 5.43 -9.02
N ARG A 99 10.48 6.19 -8.59
CA ARG A 99 10.59 6.63 -7.19
C ARG A 99 9.39 7.47 -6.77
N GLU A 100 8.97 8.41 -7.61
CA GLU A 100 7.81 9.24 -7.31
C GLU A 100 6.50 8.41 -7.30
N CYS A 101 6.38 7.42 -8.19
CA CYS A 101 5.24 6.51 -8.20
C CYS A 101 5.12 5.75 -6.88
N LYS A 102 6.21 5.20 -6.36
CA LYS A 102 6.15 4.45 -5.10
C LYS A 102 5.81 5.36 -3.91
N HIS A 103 6.26 6.61 -3.91
CA HIS A 103 5.92 7.58 -2.86
C HIS A 103 4.42 7.91 -2.87
N VAL A 104 3.83 8.13 -4.05
CA VAL A 104 2.39 8.36 -4.18
C VAL A 104 1.60 7.15 -3.70
N ALA A 105 1.98 5.95 -4.14
CA ALA A 105 1.32 4.71 -3.73
C ALA A 105 1.39 4.52 -2.22
N ALA A 106 2.57 4.72 -1.63
CA ALA A 106 2.77 4.56 -0.18
C ALA A 106 1.96 5.59 0.61
N ALA A 107 1.92 6.85 0.18
CA ALA A 107 1.14 7.89 0.83
C ALA A 107 -0.35 7.55 0.82
N CYS A 108 -0.87 7.09 -0.31
CA CYS A 108 -2.26 6.68 -0.43
C CYS A 108 -2.59 5.48 0.46
N LEU A 109 -1.71 4.49 0.53
CA LEU A 109 -1.93 3.32 1.37
C LEU A 109 -1.83 3.65 2.86
N CYS A 110 -0.91 4.51 3.26
CA CYS A 110 -0.84 4.99 4.65
C CYS A 110 -2.13 5.71 5.04
N ASN A 111 -2.64 6.57 4.15
CA ASN A 111 -3.88 7.28 4.40
C ASN A 111 -5.08 6.32 4.43
N TYR A 112 -5.11 5.33 3.55
CA TYR A 112 -6.13 4.28 3.57
C TYR A 112 -6.16 3.59 4.94
N ASN A 113 -5.00 3.15 5.43
CA ASN A 113 -4.90 2.47 6.72
C ASN A 113 -5.35 3.37 7.87
N ARG A 114 -4.97 4.64 7.85
CA ARG A 114 -5.36 5.62 8.86
C ARG A 114 -6.87 5.79 8.92
N ILE A 115 -7.49 5.94 7.75
CA ILE A 115 -8.95 6.12 7.66
C ILE A 115 -9.67 4.87 8.15
N GLN A 116 -9.21 3.70 7.77
CA GLN A 116 -9.82 2.45 8.20
C GLN A 116 -9.77 2.27 9.72
N LYS A 117 -8.67 2.66 10.35
CA LYS A 117 -8.56 2.61 11.81
C LYS A 117 -9.51 3.55 12.53
N MET A 118 -9.87 4.68 11.91
CA MET A 118 -10.83 5.62 12.49
C MET A 118 -12.25 5.05 12.56
N TYR A 119 -12.56 4.07 11.72
CA TYR A 119 -13.89 3.48 11.63
C TYR A 119 -13.95 2.02 12.13
N GLU A 120 -12.93 1.59 12.80
CA GLU A 120 -12.90 0.27 13.45
C GLU A 120 -13.89 0.18 14.60
#